data_5607e742d3a1c21ed24d3e831e6d86ee
#
_entry.id   5607e742d3a1c21ed24d3e831e6d86ee
#
_cell.length_a   1.000
_cell.length_b   1.000
_cell.length_c   1.000
_cell.angle_alpha   90.00
_cell.angle_beta   90.00
_cell.angle_gamma   90.00
#
_symmetry.space_group_name_H-M   'P 1'
#
loop_
_entity.id
_entity.type
_entity.pdbx_description
1 polymer ?
#
loop_
_entity_poly.entity_id
_entity_poly.type
_entity_poly.pdbx_seq_one_letter_code
_entity_poly.pdbx_strand_id
1 'polypeptide(L)'
;DWLLDLNYVDVLREVGACFSVNNMLRAECYKQRMEKGLSFLEFNYMIMQSYDFYALYKKYGCNMQFGGDDQWSNMLGGTELIRRKLGKDAYAMTINLLLNSEGKKMGKTQSGAVWLSAEKTSPYDFYQYWRNVADEDVIKCLKMLTFLPLEQIDELAKLEGSNLNKAKEILAYEVTNLIHGKEEADKAQ
;
A
#
# COMPACT_ATOMS: atom_id res chain seq x y z
N ASP A 1 -8.24 -13.94 -12.84
CA ASP A 1 -7.67 -15.30 -12.71
C ASP A 1 -6.81 -15.74 -13.88
N TRP A 2 -6.40 -14.79 -14.74
CA TRP A 2 -5.54 -15.11 -15.89
C TRP A 2 -4.20 -15.77 -15.54
N LEU A 3 -3.68 -15.60 -14.33
CA LEU A 3 -2.45 -16.27 -13.88
C LEU A 3 -2.63 -17.78 -13.71
N LEU A 4 -3.84 -18.23 -13.35
CA LEU A 4 -4.14 -19.65 -13.14
C LEU A 4 -4.25 -20.42 -14.46
N ASP A 5 -4.62 -19.73 -15.54
CA ASP A 5 -4.80 -20.32 -16.86
C ASP A 5 -3.50 -20.37 -17.68
N LEU A 6 -2.39 -19.87 -17.13
CA LEU A 6 -1.11 -19.80 -17.84
C LEU A 6 -0.38 -21.13 -17.85
N ASN A 7 0.12 -21.54 -19.01
CA ASN A 7 1.07 -22.63 -19.09
C ASN A 7 2.44 -22.16 -18.58
N TYR A 8 2.98 -22.86 -17.59
CA TYR A 8 4.24 -22.48 -16.94
C TYR A 8 5.43 -22.41 -17.92
N VAL A 9 5.53 -23.35 -18.85
CA VAL A 9 6.64 -23.38 -19.83
C VAL A 9 6.55 -22.20 -20.78
N ASP A 10 5.34 -21.83 -21.20
CA ASP A 10 5.14 -20.68 -22.10
C ASP A 10 5.45 -19.36 -21.34
N VAL A 11 5.08 -19.24 -20.07
CA VAL A 11 5.46 -18.09 -19.24
C VAL A 11 6.97 -17.97 -19.11
N LEU A 12 7.69 -19.08 -18.85
CA LEU A 12 9.15 -19.06 -18.78
C LEU A 12 9.77 -18.60 -20.11
N ARG A 13 9.26 -19.12 -21.22
CA ARG A 13 9.79 -18.81 -22.56
C ARG A 13 9.51 -17.37 -22.96
N GLU A 14 8.30 -16.91 -22.77
CA GLU A 14 7.87 -15.61 -23.32
C GLU A 14 8.07 -14.45 -22.35
N VAL A 15 7.81 -14.67 -21.08
CA VAL A 15 7.88 -13.63 -20.04
C VAL A 15 9.20 -13.71 -19.30
N GLY A 16 9.60 -14.90 -18.85
CA GLY A 16 10.88 -15.13 -18.16
C GLY A 16 12.08 -14.64 -18.96
N ALA A 17 12.08 -14.82 -20.27
CA ALA A 17 13.12 -14.33 -21.16
C ALA A 17 13.26 -12.77 -21.16
N CYS A 18 12.25 -12.06 -20.70
CA CYS A 18 12.30 -10.59 -20.54
C CYS A 18 13.00 -10.14 -19.25
N PHE A 19 13.32 -11.06 -18.33
CA PHE A 19 13.92 -10.74 -17.04
C PHE A 19 15.34 -11.27 -16.94
N SER A 20 16.24 -10.44 -16.45
CA SER A 20 17.61 -10.84 -16.10
C SER A 20 17.71 -11.16 -14.62
N VAL A 21 18.06 -12.40 -14.26
CA VAL A 21 18.29 -12.80 -12.88
C VAL A 21 19.28 -11.88 -12.16
N ASN A 22 20.37 -11.50 -12.84
CA ASN A 22 21.35 -10.59 -12.26
C ASN A 22 20.76 -9.20 -11.94
N ASN A 23 19.85 -8.70 -12.77
CA ASN A 23 19.20 -7.43 -12.50
C ASN A 23 18.15 -7.55 -11.38
N MET A 24 17.41 -8.65 -11.36
CA MET A 24 16.44 -8.93 -10.29
C MET A 24 17.14 -9.00 -8.92
N LEU A 25 18.26 -9.71 -8.82
CA LEU A 25 19.04 -9.84 -7.58
C LEU A 25 19.65 -8.52 -7.07
N ARG A 26 19.74 -7.49 -7.92
CA ARG A 26 20.14 -6.14 -7.50
C ARG A 26 19.03 -5.35 -6.81
N ALA A 27 17.78 -5.77 -6.97
CA ALA A 27 16.65 -5.12 -6.33
C ALA A 27 16.73 -5.25 -4.80
N GLU A 28 16.44 -4.16 -4.10
CA GLU A 28 16.58 -4.10 -2.64
C GLU A 28 15.71 -5.14 -1.92
N CYS A 29 14.53 -5.42 -2.46
CA CYS A 29 13.63 -6.45 -1.92
C CYS A 29 14.26 -7.86 -1.91
N TYR A 30 15.17 -8.17 -2.84
CA TYR A 30 15.89 -9.45 -2.86
C TYR A 30 17.15 -9.43 -2.01
N LYS A 31 17.93 -8.34 -2.02
CA LYS A 31 19.15 -8.23 -1.21
C LYS A 31 18.88 -8.51 0.26
N GLN A 32 17.84 -7.88 0.82
CA GLN A 32 17.47 -8.07 2.23
C GLN A 32 17.03 -9.50 2.57
N ARG A 33 16.54 -10.26 1.58
CA ARG A 33 16.08 -11.63 1.78
C ARG A 33 17.13 -12.69 1.52
N MET A 34 18.15 -12.39 0.69
CA MET A 34 19.20 -13.37 0.34
C MET A 34 19.95 -13.87 1.57
N GLU A 35 20.16 -13.04 2.59
CA GLU A 35 20.81 -13.43 3.84
C GLU A 35 19.98 -14.41 4.67
N LYS A 36 18.65 -14.37 4.54
CA LYS A 36 17.70 -15.23 5.28
C LYS A 36 17.21 -16.42 4.48
N GLY A 37 17.64 -16.52 3.24
CA GLY A 37 17.13 -17.47 2.26
C GLY A 37 15.98 -16.89 1.44
N LEU A 38 16.06 -17.03 0.12
CA LEU A 38 15.05 -16.59 -0.85
C LEU A 38 14.50 -17.82 -1.57
N SER A 39 13.22 -18.12 -1.37
CA SER A 39 12.58 -19.22 -2.06
C SER A 39 12.35 -18.90 -3.54
N PHE A 40 12.25 -19.93 -4.38
CA PHE A 40 11.95 -19.76 -5.80
C PHE A 40 10.60 -19.08 -6.03
N LEU A 41 9.61 -19.34 -5.19
CA LEU A 41 8.31 -18.67 -5.25
C LEU A 41 8.44 -17.16 -5.01
N GLU A 42 9.17 -16.77 -3.96
CA GLU A 42 9.41 -15.36 -3.66
C GLU A 42 10.20 -14.65 -4.77
N PHE A 43 11.17 -15.36 -5.36
CA PHE A 43 11.93 -14.84 -6.49
C PHE A 43 11.04 -14.62 -7.73
N ASN A 44 10.10 -15.53 -8.01
CA ASN A 44 9.18 -15.40 -9.14
C ASN A 44 8.04 -14.39 -8.91
N TYR A 45 7.82 -13.92 -7.68
CA TYR A 45 6.73 -12.99 -7.38
C TYR A 45 6.78 -11.73 -8.24
N MET A 46 7.98 -11.17 -8.46
CA MET A 46 8.17 -10.02 -9.35
C MET A 46 7.68 -10.30 -10.77
N ILE A 47 7.94 -11.49 -11.30
CA ILE A 47 7.53 -11.89 -12.65
C ILE A 47 6.00 -12.01 -12.72
N MET A 48 5.37 -12.61 -11.70
CA MET A 48 3.91 -12.75 -11.65
C MET A 48 3.21 -11.39 -11.59
N GLN A 49 3.67 -10.48 -10.73
CA GLN A 49 3.11 -9.13 -10.64
C GLN A 49 3.36 -8.32 -11.92
N SER A 50 4.52 -8.50 -12.56
CA SER A 50 4.83 -7.85 -13.83
C SER A 50 3.91 -8.33 -14.95
N TYR A 51 3.62 -9.64 -15.00
CA TYR A 51 2.67 -10.20 -15.94
C TYR A 51 1.25 -9.70 -15.68
N ASP A 52 0.86 -9.57 -14.42
CA ASP A 52 -0.44 -9.04 -14.04
C ASP A 52 -0.63 -7.61 -14.57
N PHE A 53 0.35 -6.73 -14.40
CA PHE A 53 0.32 -5.39 -14.96
C PHE A 53 0.27 -5.40 -16.50
N TYR A 54 1.03 -6.26 -17.14
CA TYR A 54 0.99 -6.45 -18.58
C TYR A 54 -0.39 -6.91 -19.09
N ALA A 55 -1.03 -7.85 -18.37
CA ALA A 55 -2.37 -8.33 -18.70
C ALA A 55 -3.43 -7.24 -18.54
N LEU A 56 -3.34 -6.44 -17.46
CA LEU A 56 -4.20 -5.28 -17.24
C LEU A 56 -4.02 -4.21 -18.32
N TYR A 57 -2.77 -3.97 -18.74
CA TYR A 57 -2.49 -3.05 -19.83
C TYR A 57 -3.16 -3.52 -21.12
N LYS A 58 -2.96 -4.78 -21.50
CA LYS A 58 -3.54 -5.36 -22.74
C LYS A 58 -5.06 -5.36 -22.73
N LYS A 59 -5.65 -5.71 -21.59
CA LYS A 59 -7.10 -5.96 -21.51
C LYS A 59 -7.90 -4.69 -21.27
N TYR A 60 -7.35 -3.75 -20.51
CA TYR A 60 -8.08 -2.58 -20.03
C TYR A 60 -7.37 -1.24 -20.33
N GLY A 61 -6.20 -1.24 -20.96
CA GLY A 61 -5.42 -0.03 -21.16
C GLY A 61 -4.84 0.57 -19.87
N CYS A 62 -4.78 -0.22 -18.79
CA CYS A 62 -4.24 0.21 -17.52
C CYS A 62 -2.73 0.47 -17.64
N ASN A 63 -2.33 1.73 -17.67
CA ASN A 63 -0.96 2.15 -17.92
C ASN A 63 -0.23 2.68 -16.68
N MET A 64 -0.85 2.65 -15.48
CA MET A 64 -0.24 3.13 -14.24
C MET A 64 -0.53 2.18 -13.11
N GLN A 65 0.49 1.89 -12.29
CA GLN A 65 0.40 1.08 -11.09
C GLN A 65 0.86 1.88 -9.87
N PHE A 66 0.09 1.80 -8.78
CA PHE A 66 0.39 2.44 -7.51
C PHE A 66 0.70 1.39 -6.45
N GLY A 67 1.60 1.71 -5.54
CA GLY A 67 1.92 0.83 -4.42
C GLY A 67 2.69 1.52 -3.31
N GLY A 68 2.99 0.81 -2.24
CA GLY A 68 3.95 1.27 -1.23
C GLY A 68 5.39 1.17 -1.77
N ASP A 69 6.33 1.81 -1.10
CA ASP A 69 7.75 1.80 -1.51
C ASP A 69 8.33 0.40 -1.63
N ASP A 70 7.82 -0.55 -0.84
CA ASP A 70 8.21 -1.95 -0.88
C ASP A 70 7.81 -2.66 -2.20
N GLN A 71 6.91 -2.07 -3.01
CA GLN A 71 6.45 -2.59 -4.29
C GLN A 71 7.21 -2.05 -5.50
N TRP A 72 8.11 -1.08 -5.30
CA TRP A 72 8.79 -0.37 -6.37
C TRP A 72 9.39 -1.30 -7.43
N SER A 73 10.22 -2.26 -7.01
CA SER A 73 10.90 -3.18 -7.93
C SER A 73 9.92 -4.07 -8.70
N ASN A 74 8.83 -4.52 -8.06
CA ASN A 74 7.80 -5.33 -8.70
C ASN A 74 7.07 -4.52 -9.80
N MET A 75 6.73 -3.26 -9.50
CA MET A 75 6.05 -2.38 -10.46
C MET A 75 6.94 -2.03 -11.64
N LEU A 76 8.22 -1.75 -11.40
CA LEU A 76 9.20 -1.50 -12.49
C LEU A 76 9.37 -2.72 -13.39
N GLY A 77 9.33 -3.95 -12.85
CA GLY A 77 9.31 -5.16 -13.66
C GLY A 77 8.16 -5.16 -14.65
N GLY A 78 6.97 -4.71 -14.23
CA GLY A 78 5.78 -4.59 -15.09
C GLY A 78 5.94 -3.53 -16.17
N THR A 79 6.43 -2.33 -15.83
CA THR A 79 6.69 -1.27 -16.84
C THR A 79 7.69 -1.73 -17.90
N GLU A 80 8.75 -2.41 -17.48
CA GLU A 80 9.76 -2.94 -18.40
C GLU A 80 9.21 -4.08 -19.28
N LEU A 81 8.37 -4.96 -18.75
CA LEU A 81 7.72 -6.01 -19.52
C LEU A 81 6.79 -5.44 -20.59
N ILE A 82 5.98 -4.43 -20.24
CA ILE A 82 5.10 -3.72 -21.18
C ILE A 82 5.94 -3.06 -22.29
N ARG A 83 7.01 -2.39 -21.93
CA ARG A 83 7.92 -1.76 -22.90
C ARG A 83 8.51 -2.80 -23.86
N ARG A 84 8.98 -3.93 -23.35
CA ARG A 84 9.62 -4.99 -24.19
C ARG A 84 8.63 -5.71 -25.08
N LYS A 85 7.44 -6.02 -24.57
CA LYS A 85 6.46 -6.83 -25.29
C LYS A 85 5.57 -6.01 -26.22
N LEU A 86 5.25 -4.75 -25.85
CA LEU A 86 4.29 -3.94 -26.58
C LEU A 86 4.93 -2.68 -27.24
N GLY A 87 6.16 -2.33 -26.86
CA GLY A 87 6.77 -1.06 -27.29
C GLY A 87 6.00 0.17 -26.77
N LYS A 88 5.35 0.04 -25.62
CA LYS A 88 4.51 1.08 -25.01
C LYS A 88 5.05 1.51 -23.66
N ASP A 89 4.69 2.73 -23.26
CA ASP A 89 5.04 3.26 -21.95
C ASP A 89 3.99 2.88 -20.91
N ALA A 90 4.47 2.55 -19.71
CA ALA A 90 3.66 2.39 -18.50
C ALA A 90 4.40 3.00 -17.32
N TYR A 91 3.66 3.39 -16.31
CA TYR A 91 4.16 4.22 -15.21
C TYR A 91 3.93 3.52 -13.85
N ALA A 92 4.83 3.79 -12.93
CA ALA A 92 4.72 3.34 -11.55
C ALA A 92 4.88 4.53 -10.60
N MET A 93 4.08 4.54 -9.53
CA MET A 93 4.16 5.55 -8.49
C MET A 93 4.10 4.88 -7.13
N THR A 94 5.00 5.26 -6.22
CA THR A 94 4.98 4.77 -4.85
C THR A 94 4.55 5.85 -3.88
N ILE A 95 3.96 5.40 -2.77
CA ILE A 95 3.62 6.20 -1.61
C ILE A 95 4.38 5.60 -0.43
N ASN A 96 4.95 6.45 0.42
CA ASN A 96 5.62 6.02 1.63
C ASN A 96 4.70 5.12 2.47
N LEU A 97 5.25 4.05 3.01
CA LEU A 97 4.49 3.18 3.90
C LEU A 97 4.01 3.95 5.13
N LEU A 98 2.76 3.72 5.51
CA LEU A 98 2.21 4.25 6.75
C LEU A 98 2.78 3.46 7.93
N LEU A 99 3.84 4.01 8.51
CA LEU A 99 4.51 3.45 9.69
C LEU A 99 4.14 4.30 10.91
N ASN A 100 4.05 3.67 12.08
CA ASN A 100 3.97 4.40 13.33
C ASN A 100 5.35 4.96 13.74
N SER A 101 5.39 5.74 14.82
CA SER A 101 6.63 6.34 15.39
C SER A 101 7.71 5.31 15.75
N GLU A 102 7.32 4.05 15.99
CA GLU A 102 8.27 2.93 16.22
C GLU A 102 8.78 2.28 14.94
N GLY A 103 8.39 2.76 13.74
CA GLY A 103 8.77 2.18 12.45
C GLY A 103 7.99 0.91 12.07
N LYS A 104 6.91 0.58 12.76
CA LYS A 104 6.06 -0.58 12.46
C LYS A 104 4.91 -0.17 11.53
N LYS A 105 4.51 -1.06 10.63
CA LYS A 105 3.34 -0.84 9.74
C LYS A 105 2.07 -0.64 10.58
N MET A 106 1.36 0.47 10.36
CA MET A 106 0.08 0.75 11.00
C MET A 106 -1.02 -0.20 10.52
N GLY A 107 -2.09 -0.32 11.31
CA GLY A 107 -3.21 -1.23 11.03
C GLY A 107 -2.97 -2.68 11.44
N LYS A 108 -1.76 -3.02 11.93
CA LYS A 108 -1.46 -4.32 12.56
C LYS A 108 -1.30 -4.12 14.06
N THR A 109 -2.18 -4.68 14.86
CA THR A 109 -2.13 -4.65 16.33
C THR A 109 -1.69 -6.01 16.88
N GLN A 110 -1.39 -6.10 18.17
CA GLN A 110 -1.11 -7.38 18.83
C GLN A 110 -2.31 -8.33 18.80
N SER A 111 -3.53 -7.79 18.73
CA SER A 111 -4.79 -8.54 18.66
C SER A 111 -5.24 -8.84 17.21
N GLY A 112 -4.48 -8.44 16.19
CA GLY A 112 -4.80 -8.66 14.79
C GLY A 112 -4.73 -7.40 13.93
N ALA A 113 -5.43 -7.39 12.81
CA ALA A 113 -5.51 -6.24 11.91
C ALA A 113 -6.75 -5.39 12.19
N VAL A 114 -6.63 -4.08 11.97
CA VAL A 114 -7.80 -3.19 11.90
C VAL A 114 -8.35 -3.26 10.47
N TRP A 115 -9.55 -3.80 10.35
CA TRP A 115 -10.18 -4.07 9.06
C TRP A 115 -11.08 -2.91 8.63
N LEU A 116 -11.15 -2.65 7.33
CA LEU A 116 -12.10 -1.70 6.76
C LEU A 116 -13.54 -2.25 6.74
N SER A 117 -13.71 -3.59 6.73
CA SER A 117 -15.01 -4.23 6.80
C SER A 117 -15.60 -4.09 8.20
N ALA A 118 -16.82 -3.54 8.30
CA ALA A 118 -17.56 -3.39 9.54
C ALA A 118 -17.90 -4.73 10.23
N GLU A 119 -17.94 -5.83 9.47
CA GLU A 119 -18.16 -7.17 10.01
C GLU A 119 -16.96 -7.68 10.83
N LYS A 120 -15.74 -7.19 10.56
CA LYS A 120 -14.50 -7.63 11.21
C LYS A 120 -13.98 -6.64 12.25
N THR A 121 -14.17 -5.35 12.00
CA THR A 121 -13.85 -4.26 12.94
C THR A 121 -15.05 -3.32 12.91
N SER A 122 -15.76 -3.19 14.03
CA SER A 122 -16.92 -2.32 14.09
C SER A 122 -16.53 -0.85 13.80
N PRO A 123 -17.44 -0.01 13.28
CA PRO A 123 -17.16 1.42 13.08
C PRO A 123 -16.69 2.12 14.35
N TYR A 124 -17.22 1.71 15.51
CA TYR A 124 -16.79 2.22 16.81
C TYR A 124 -15.35 1.81 17.13
N ASP A 125 -14.98 0.54 17.00
CA ASP A 125 -13.62 0.08 17.25
C ASP A 125 -12.63 0.67 16.25
N PHE A 126 -13.07 0.85 15.01
CA PHE A 126 -12.30 1.53 13.97
C PHE A 126 -12.03 3.00 14.34
N TYR A 127 -13.05 3.73 14.80
CA TYR A 127 -12.92 5.09 15.32
C TYR A 127 -11.96 5.14 16.51
N GLN A 128 -12.15 4.24 17.49
CA GLN A 128 -11.31 4.18 18.69
C GLN A 128 -9.85 3.88 18.38
N TYR A 129 -9.57 3.07 17.37
CA TYR A 129 -8.20 2.83 16.94
C TYR A 129 -7.52 4.15 16.50
N TRP A 130 -8.15 4.93 15.65
CA TRP A 130 -7.61 6.20 15.18
C TRP A 130 -7.59 7.29 16.26
N ARG A 131 -8.55 7.25 17.17
CA ARG A 131 -8.61 8.14 18.34
C ARG A 131 -7.46 7.90 19.33
N ASN A 132 -6.91 6.70 19.34
CA ASN A 132 -5.86 6.27 20.27
C ASN A 132 -4.47 6.13 19.63
N VAL A 133 -4.25 6.66 18.44
CA VAL A 133 -2.90 6.71 17.84
C VAL A 133 -1.96 7.55 18.69
N ALA A 134 -0.65 7.25 18.62
CA ALA A 134 0.36 8.01 19.33
C ALA A 134 0.35 9.49 18.90
N ASP A 135 0.65 10.39 19.83
CA ASP A 135 0.65 11.83 19.58
C ASP A 135 1.51 12.22 18.36
N GLU A 136 2.66 11.60 18.25
CA GLU A 136 3.64 11.81 17.18
C GLU A 136 3.13 11.39 15.80
N ASP A 137 2.15 10.50 15.74
CA ASP A 137 1.61 9.96 14.49
C ASP A 137 0.40 10.74 13.95
N VAL A 138 -0.26 11.53 14.77
CA VAL A 138 -1.55 12.17 14.46
C VAL A 138 -1.47 13.03 13.19
N ILE A 139 -0.52 13.94 13.13
CA ILE A 139 -0.39 14.90 12.00
C ILE A 139 -0.03 14.17 10.71
N LYS A 140 0.85 13.17 10.81
CA LYS A 140 1.20 12.32 9.67
C LYS A 140 -0.03 11.57 9.16
N CYS A 141 -0.83 11.00 10.05
CA CYS A 141 -2.05 10.29 9.68
C CYS A 141 -3.08 11.24 9.05
N LEU A 142 -3.27 12.46 9.59
CA LEU A 142 -4.14 13.47 9.00
C LEU A 142 -3.72 13.80 7.56
N LYS A 143 -2.42 14.01 7.31
CA LYS A 143 -1.90 14.32 5.97
C LYS A 143 -2.04 13.15 4.98
N MET A 144 -1.94 11.91 5.44
CA MET A 144 -1.96 10.73 4.57
C MET A 144 -3.35 10.13 4.36
N LEU A 145 -4.27 10.29 5.31
CA LEU A 145 -5.52 9.53 5.34
C LEU A 145 -6.78 10.38 5.23
N THR A 146 -6.64 11.71 5.23
CA THR A 146 -7.79 12.62 5.12
C THR A 146 -7.68 13.52 3.91
N PHE A 147 -8.79 14.14 3.54
CA PHE A 147 -8.87 15.16 2.49
C PHE A 147 -8.98 16.58 3.08
N LEU A 148 -8.62 16.76 4.35
CA LEU A 148 -8.59 18.07 4.98
C LEU A 148 -7.57 19.00 4.29
N PRO A 149 -7.87 20.30 4.15
CA PRO A 149 -6.90 21.27 3.66
C PRO A 149 -5.61 21.25 4.48
N LEU A 150 -4.45 21.36 3.82
CA LEU A 150 -3.15 21.33 4.52
C LEU A 150 -3.02 22.45 5.54
N GLU A 151 -3.59 23.63 5.26
CA GLU A 151 -3.62 24.77 6.18
C GLU A 151 -4.34 24.44 7.49
N GLN A 152 -5.44 23.67 7.41
CA GLN A 152 -6.16 23.21 8.59
C GLN A 152 -5.34 22.20 9.39
N ILE A 153 -4.65 21.27 8.69
CA ILE A 153 -3.77 20.30 9.36
C ILE A 153 -2.58 21.00 10.01
N ASP A 154 -2.02 22.03 9.38
CA ASP A 154 -0.90 22.80 9.95
C ASP A 154 -1.34 23.61 11.18
N GLU A 155 -2.58 24.07 11.27
CA GLU A 155 -3.13 24.66 12.50
C GLU A 155 -3.30 23.60 13.61
N LEU A 156 -3.76 22.39 13.27
CA LEU A 156 -3.85 21.28 14.22
C LEU A 156 -2.48 20.83 14.73
N ALA A 157 -1.43 20.96 13.90
CA ALA A 157 -0.05 20.65 14.28
C ALA A 157 0.54 21.56 15.35
N LYS A 158 -0.06 22.73 15.60
CA LYS A 158 0.36 23.65 16.67
C LYS A 158 -0.22 23.27 18.05
N LEU A 159 -1.13 22.31 18.09
CA LEU A 159 -1.75 21.86 19.33
C LEU A 159 -0.78 20.98 20.12
N GLU A 160 -0.68 21.23 21.42
CA GLU A 160 0.17 20.49 22.35
C GLU A 160 -0.61 19.97 23.55
N GLY A 161 -0.07 18.93 24.19
CA GLY A 161 -0.63 18.36 25.40
C GLY A 161 -2.09 17.89 25.21
N SER A 162 -2.97 18.23 26.13
CA SER A 162 -4.37 17.82 26.07
C SER A 162 -5.13 18.34 24.85
N ASN A 163 -4.70 19.45 24.24
CA ASN A 163 -5.34 20.03 23.07
C ASN A 163 -5.14 19.15 21.81
N LEU A 164 -4.09 18.33 21.76
CA LEU A 164 -3.86 17.39 20.66
C LEU A 164 -4.98 16.34 20.54
N ASN A 165 -5.72 16.09 21.64
CA ASN A 165 -6.89 15.23 21.59
C ASN A 165 -7.94 15.68 20.56
N LYS A 166 -8.06 17.01 20.32
CA LYS A 166 -8.93 17.52 19.27
C LYS A 166 -8.48 17.07 17.87
N ALA A 167 -7.18 17.06 17.60
CA ALA A 167 -6.64 16.57 16.33
C ALA A 167 -6.88 15.07 16.16
N LYS A 168 -6.79 14.28 17.25
CA LYS A 168 -7.11 12.83 17.24
C LYS A 168 -8.59 12.58 16.98
N GLU A 169 -9.48 13.37 17.57
CA GLU A 169 -10.93 13.29 17.30
C GLU A 169 -11.25 13.57 15.84
N ILE A 170 -10.66 14.63 15.29
CA ILE A 170 -10.82 14.98 13.87
C ILE A 170 -10.29 13.84 12.99
N LEU A 171 -9.10 13.31 13.26
CA LEU A 171 -8.55 12.18 12.51
C LEU A 171 -9.49 10.99 12.53
N ALA A 172 -9.93 10.58 13.72
CA ALA A 172 -10.81 9.42 13.89
C ALA A 172 -12.15 9.63 13.18
N TYR A 173 -12.72 10.83 13.30
CA TYR A 173 -13.97 11.16 12.62
C TYR A 173 -13.83 11.14 11.10
N GLU A 174 -12.84 11.83 10.54
CA GLU A 174 -12.65 11.93 9.09
C GLU A 174 -12.38 10.56 8.46
N VAL A 175 -11.53 9.74 9.08
CA VAL A 175 -11.21 8.41 8.54
C VAL A 175 -12.41 7.46 8.69
N THR A 176 -13.16 7.53 9.79
CA THR A 176 -14.37 6.73 9.97
C THR A 176 -15.48 7.17 9.01
N ASN A 177 -15.67 8.47 8.82
CA ASN A 177 -16.61 9.01 7.84
C ASN A 177 -16.27 8.56 6.41
N LEU A 178 -15.00 8.57 6.06
CA LEU A 178 -14.54 8.13 4.73
C LEU A 178 -14.85 6.66 4.46
N ILE A 179 -14.71 5.79 5.44
CA ILE A 179 -14.82 4.33 5.28
C ILE A 179 -16.24 3.82 5.57
N HIS A 180 -16.87 4.31 6.64
CA HIS A 180 -18.15 3.80 7.15
C HIS A 180 -19.33 4.77 6.95
N GLY A 181 -19.05 5.98 6.48
CA GLY A 181 -20.04 7.02 6.27
C GLY A 181 -20.32 7.86 7.52
N LYS A 182 -20.98 9.01 7.26
CA LYS A 182 -21.20 10.03 8.26
C LYS A 182 -21.99 9.54 9.46
N GLU A 183 -23.06 8.76 9.23
CA GLU A 183 -23.93 8.27 10.29
C GLU A 183 -23.16 7.43 11.33
N GLU A 184 -22.28 6.54 10.86
CA GLU A 184 -21.47 5.71 11.74
C GLU A 184 -20.36 6.51 12.42
N ALA A 185 -19.80 7.51 11.76
CA ALA A 185 -18.84 8.43 12.38
C ALA A 185 -19.48 9.26 13.51
N ASP A 186 -20.69 9.81 13.25
CA ASP A 186 -21.46 10.57 14.25
C ASP A 186 -21.84 9.72 15.47
N LYS A 187 -22.14 8.41 15.26
CA LYS A 187 -22.44 7.49 16.39
C LYS A 187 -21.20 7.09 17.20
N ALA A 188 -20.04 7.04 16.53
CA ALA A 188 -18.79 6.60 17.17
C ALA A 188 -18.10 7.73 17.96
N GLN A 189 -18.36 8.99 17.62
CA GLN A 189 -17.86 10.18 18.30
C GLN A 189 -18.53 10.40 19.67
#